data_6d5639fcc0f4651efd1a27601eb6f6b7
#
_entry.id   6d5639fcc0f4651efd1a27601eb6f6b7
#
_cell.length_a   1.000
_cell.length_b   1.000
_cell.length_c   1.000
_cell.angle_alpha   90.00
_cell.angle_beta   90.00
_cell.angle_gamma   90.00
#
_symmetry.space_group_name_H-M   'P 1'
#
loop_
_entity.id
_entity.type
_entity.pdbx_description
1 polymer ?
#
loop_
_entity_poly.entity_id
_entity_poly.type
_entity_poly.pdbx_seq_one_letter_code
_entity_poly.pdbx_strand_id
1 'polypeptide(L)'
;MKNNSNLYKDNLSQLAYKNFKELLFSRIWMPGDFVSQSDLVKKVGIQISPMRDALQRLAAEGLIIITPRKGIQIIPASIKTIREVFHFRIILEKEALLFFIENAHDDLIKPIEEKHLKVFEKTKNIKSPEKLHEIIKLEGLDLHESLINFMGNDIVTRLHSINEDRIRLFRLDDKFVYTNRHVNEDFKKEHEDIIQAITKREPLKAIQKLEYHNSMALKRAMGPPYF
;
A
#
# COMPACT_ATOMS: atom_id res chain seq x y z
N MET A 1 7.83 38.96 -9.21
CA MET A 1 7.21 38.65 -7.88
C MET A 1 6.14 37.58 -7.91
N LYS A 2 5.41 37.31 -9.01
CA LYS A 2 4.38 36.25 -9.08
C LYS A 2 4.92 34.81 -9.00
N ASN A 3 6.16 34.54 -9.44
CA ASN A 3 6.73 33.18 -9.44
C ASN A 3 7.04 32.61 -8.05
N ASN A 4 7.51 33.42 -7.10
CA ASN A 4 7.89 32.94 -5.77
C ASN A 4 6.67 32.59 -4.90
N SER A 5 5.55 33.28 -5.06
CA SER A 5 4.32 33.01 -4.28
C SER A 5 3.65 31.70 -4.72
N ASN A 6 3.72 31.36 -6.02
CA ASN A 6 3.17 30.10 -6.52
C ASN A 6 4.04 28.91 -6.09
N LEU A 7 5.35 29.01 -6.19
CA LEU A 7 6.28 27.96 -5.70
C LEU A 7 6.11 27.69 -4.20
N TYR A 8 5.91 28.73 -3.39
CA TYR A 8 5.67 28.58 -1.95
C TYR A 8 4.32 27.90 -1.68
N LYS A 9 3.27 28.27 -2.42
CA LYS A 9 1.95 27.64 -2.30
C LYS A 9 1.96 26.17 -2.71
N ASP A 10 2.65 25.84 -3.81
CA ASP A 10 2.82 24.47 -4.31
C ASP A 10 3.56 23.60 -3.28
N ASN A 11 4.61 24.11 -2.66
CA ASN A 11 5.33 23.43 -1.59
C ASN A 11 4.45 23.17 -0.37
N LEU A 12 3.61 24.14 0.05
CA LEU A 12 2.67 23.95 1.16
C LEU A 12 1.56 22.96 0.82
N SER A 13 1.08 22.94 -0.40
CA SER A 13 0.08 21.97 -0.86
C SER A 13 0.64 20.54 -0.87
N GLN A 14 1.88 20.36 -1.34
CA GLN A 14 2.57 19.07 -1.27
C GLN A 14 2.79 18.61 0.17
N LEU A 15 3.21 19.52 1.05
CA LEU A 15 3.38 19.22 2.47
C LEU A 15 2.04 18.86 3.13
N ALA A 16 0.96 19.58 2.81
CA ALA A 16 -0.39 19.28 3.28
C ALA A 16 -0.84 17.88 2.85
N TYR A 17 -0.60 17.53 1.59
CA TYR A 17 -0.91 16.21 1.05
C TYR A 17 -0.13 15.12 1.80
N LYS A 18 1.18 15.28 1.97
CA LYS A 18 2.03 14.32 2.68
C LYS A 18 1.58 14.14 4.14
N ASN A 19 1.44 15.24 4.88
CA ASN A 19 1.05 15.21 6.29
C ASN A 19 -0.34 14.56 6.46
N PHE A 20 -1.29 14.86 5.56
CA PHE A 20 -2.61 14.24 5.64
C PHE A 20 -2.55 12.73 5.36
N LYS A 21 -1.79 12.28 4.36
CA LYS A 21 -1.59 10.84 4.12
C LYS A 21 -0.97 10.14 5.34
N GLU A 22 0.02 10.74 5.97
CA GLU A 22 0.61 10.20 7.20
C GLU A 22 -0.42 10.06 8.32
N LEU A 23 -1.30 11.05 8.50
CA LEU A 23 -2.39 10.99 9.48
C LEU A 23 -3.42 9.91 9.14
N LEU A 24 -3.76 9.72 7.86
CA LEU A 24 -4.64 8.62 7.42
C LEU A 24 -4.05 7.25 7.77
N PHE A 25 -2.78 7.06 7.48
CA PHE A 25 -2.11 5.77 7.71
C PHE A 25 -1.72 5.54 9.18
N SER A 26 -1.65 6.59 10.00
CA SER A 26 -1.49 6.45 11.46
C SER A 26 -2.79 6.12 12.20
N ARG A 27 -3.89 5.97 11.47
CA ARG A 27 -5.20 5.61 12.03
C ARG A 27 -5.77 6.62 13.04
N ILE A 28 -5.39 7.88 12.95
CA ILE A 28 -6.02 8.97 13.70
C ILE A 28 -7.49 9.12 13.26
N TRP A 29 -7.76 8.83 11.99
CA TRP A 29 -9.10 8.70 11.44
C TRP A 29 -9.27 7.34 10.80
N MET A 30 -10.41 6.71 11.04
CA MET A 30 -10.74 5.40 10.49
C MET A 30 -11.52 5.55 9.17
N PRO A 31 -11.49 4.53 8.29
CA PRO A 31 -12.36 4.48 7.13
C PRO A 31 -13.83 4.73 7.49
N GLY A 32 -14.45 5.70 6.83
CA GLY A 32 -15.83 6.13 7.09
C GLY A 32 -15.97 7.34 8.01
N ASP A 33 -14.93 7.73 8.75
CA ASP A 33 -14.98 8.89 9.64
C ASP A 33 -15.19 10.20 8.88
N PHE A 34 -15.91 11.11 9.51
CA PHE A 34 -16.06 12.50 9.05
C PHE A 34 -15.07 13.40 9.79
N VAL A 35 -14.34 14.20 9.03
CA VAL A 35 -13.33 15.14 9.53
C VAL A 35 -13.78 16.57 9.22
N SER A 36 -13.85 17.41 10.25
CA SER A 36 -14.11 18.84 10.05
C SER A 36 -12.87 19.56 9.48
N GLN A 37 -13.10 20.67 8.76
CA GLN A 37 -11.98 21.49 8.26
C GLN A 37 -11.12 22.05 9.41
N SER A 38 -11.72 22.37 10.54
CA SER A 38 -11.01 22.85 11.73
C SER A 38 -10.09 21.79 12.32
N ASP A 39 -10.58 20.54 12.47
CA ASP A 39 -9.77 19.44 12.99
C ASP A 39 -8.64 19.09 12.03
N LEU A 40 -8.93 19.15 10.72
CA LEU A 40 -7.94 18.91 9.70
C LEU A 40 -6.79 19.91 9.77
N VAL A 41 -7.10 21.22 9.80
CA VAL A 41 -6.10 22.28 9.91
C VAL A 41 -5.27 22.14 11.19
N LYS A 42 -5.93 21.81 12.32
CA LYS A 42 -5.26 21.61 13.61
C LYS A 42 -4.30 20.43 13.58
N LYS A 43 -4.68 19.31 12.97
CA LYS A 43 -3.86 18.09 12.97
C LYS A 43 -2.79 18.08 11.88
N VAL A 44 -3.11 18.59 10.69
CA VAL A 44 -2.16 18.67 9.56
C VAL A 44 -1.13 19.79 9.75
N GLY A 45 -1.50 20.84 10.53
CA GLY A 45 -0.64 22.00 10.82
C GLY A 45 -0.52 22.98 9.65
N ILE A 46 -1.41 22.90 8.65
CA ILE A 46 -1.38 23.76 7.47
C ILE A 46 -2.74 24.42 7.27
N GLN A 47 -2.74 25.69 6.89
CA GLN A 47 -3.95 26.46 6.68
C GLN A 47 -4.81 25.90 5.55
N ILE A 48 -6.12 26.21 5.58
CA ILE A 48 -7.11 25.60 4.66
C ILE A 48 -6.86 25.94 3.18
N SER A 49 -6.27 27.09 2.87
CA SER A 49 -6.06 27.50 1.47
C SER A 49 -5.11 26.57 0.70
N PRO A 50 -3.85 26.31 1.14
CA PRO A 50 -3.00 25.30 0.52
C PRO A 50 -3.53 23.87 0.70
N MET A 51 -4.30 23.60 1.76
CA MET A 51 -4.95 22.32 2.00
C MET A 51 -5.96 21.93 0.93
N ARG A 52 -6.64 22.90 0.29
CA ARG A 52 -7.67 22.61 -0.73
C ARG A 52 -7.13 21.80 -1.90
N ASP A 53 -5.94 22.14 -2.40
CA ASP A 53 -5.33 21.43 -3.52
C ASP A 53 -4.95 20.00 -3.12
N ALA A 54 -4.42 19.84 -1.89
CA ALA A 54 -4.14 18.52 -1.32
C ALA A 54 -5.42 17.66 -1.17
N LEU A 55 -6.51 18.26 -0.71
CA LEU A 55 -7.81 17.57 -0.57
C LEU A 55 -8.38 17.14 -1.93
N GLN A 56 -8.30 17.99 -2.96
CA GLN A 56 -8.73 17.63 -4.31
C GLN A 56 -7.93 16.44 -4.85
N ARG A 57 -6.62 16.45 -4.62
CA ARG A 57 -5.76 15.32 -5.01
C ARG A 57 -6.10 14.03 -4.27
N LEU A 58 -6.27 14.08 -2.95
CA LEU A 58 -6.66 12.91 -2.14
C LEU A 58 -8.04 12.37 -2.54
N ALA A 59 -8.97 13.26 -2.90
CA ALA A 59 -10.28 12.87 -3.41
C ALA A 59 -10.19 12.22 -4.80
N ALA A 60 -9.37 12.76 -5.70
CA ALA A 60 -9.11 12.16 -7.01
C ALA A 60 -8.43 10.78 -6.90
N GLU A 61 -7.57 10.60 -5.89
CA GLU A 61 -6.95 9.31 -5.56
C GLU A 61 -7.93 8.36 -4.83
N GLY A 62 -9.14 8.83 -4.46
CA GLY A 62 -10.18 8.02 -3.81
C GLY A 62 -9.86 7.63 -2.37
N LEU A 63 -9.06 8.41 -1.67
CA LEU A 63 -8.76 8.23 -0.24
C LEU A 63 -9.78 8.94 0.65
N ILE A 64 -10.41 9.98 0.13
CA ILE A 64 -11.43 10.76 0.82
C ILE A 64 -12.60 11.12 -0.11
N ILE A 65 -13.72 11.51 0.49
CA ILE A 65 -14.89 12.07 -0.19
C ILE A 65 -15.11 13.48 0.36
N ILE A 66 -15.13 14.48 -0.51
CA ILE A 66 -15.46 15.86 -0.13
C ILE A 66 -16.96 16.07 -0.32
N THR A 67 -17.68 16.25 0.78
CA THR A 67 -19.14 16.47 0.76
C THR A 67 -19.45 17.94 1.10
N PRO A 68 -20.08 18.69 0.19
CA PRO A 68 -20.48 20.07 0.48
C PRO A 68 -21.28 20.15 1.79
N ARG A 69 -20.93 21.11 2.63
CA ARG A 69 -21.56 21.39 3.95
C ARG A 69 -21.38 20.28 5.02
N LYS A 70 -20.97 19.05 4.67
CA LYS A 70 -20.73 17.95 5.61
C LYS A 70 -19.25 17.77 5.96
N GLY A 71 -18.36 18.33 5.16
CA GLY A 71 -16.91 18.22 5.38
C GLY A 71 -16.26 17.11 4.56
N ILE A 72 -15.26 16.47 5.13
CA ILE A 72 -14.42 15.47 4.49
C ILE A 72 -14.72 14.13 5.15
N GLN A 73 -15.03 13.12 4.35
CA GLN A 73 -15.18 11.74 4.82
C GLN A 73 -14.00 10.93 4.33
N ILE A 74 -13.38 10.16 5.23
CA ILE A 74 -12.43 9.11 4.83
C ILE A 74 -13.19 8.04 4.07
N ILE A 75 -12.63 7.55 2.96
CA ILE A 75 -13.31 6.53 2.15
C ILE A 75 -13.78 5.36 3.01
N PRO A 76 -15.07 4.96 2.97
CA PRO A 76 -15.56 3.83 3.75
C PRO A 76 -14.98 2.50 3.26
N ALA A 77 -14.58 1.63 4.20
CA ALA A 77 -14.12 0.28 3.92
C ALA A 77 -15.30 -0.69 3.69
N SER A 78 -16.10 -0.46 2.64
CA SER A 78 -17.14 -1.42 2.29
C SER A 78 -16.56 -2.69 1.67
N ILE A 79 -17.22 -3.83 1.83
CA ILE A 79 -16.82 -5.10 1.20
C ILE A 79 -16.64 -4.92 -0.32
N LYS A 80 -17.52 -4.15 -0.95
CA LYS A 80 -17.43 -3.82 -2.38
C LYS A 80 -16.11 -3.09 -2.67
N THR A 81 -15.83 -2.00 -1.97
CA THR A 81 -14.64 -1.18 -2.18
C THR A 81 -13.35 -1.99 -1.94
N ILE A 82 -13.33 -2.79 -0.88
CA ILE A 82 -12.18 -3.67 -0.58
C ILE A 82 -11.96 -4.66 -1.74
N ARG A 83 -13.01 -5.33 -2.22
CA ARG A 83 -12.90 -6.26 -3.35
C ARG A 83 -12.41 -5.58 -4.64
N GLU A 84 -12.89 -4.39 -4.93
CA GLU A 84 -12.49 -3.63 -6.13
C GLU A 84 -11.01 -3.28 -6.13
N VAL A 85 -10.43 -2.83 -5.00
CA VAL A 85 -9.01 -2.49 -4.94
C VAL A 85 -8.11 -3.72 -5.02
N PHE A 86 -8.50 -4.86 -4.43
CA PHE A 86 -7.75 -6.11 -4.54
C PHE A 86 -7.87 -6.74 -5.93
N HIS A 87 -9.03 -6.61 -6.58
CA HIS A 87 -9.20 -7.04 -7.97
C HIS A 87 -8.34 -6.21 -8.92
N PHE A 88 -8.31 -4.89 -8.76
CA PHE A 88 -7.44 -4.03 -9.56
C PHE A 88 -5.95 -4.34 -9.34
N ARG A 89 -5.55 -4.59 -8.08
CA ARG A 89 -4.19 -5.01 -7.73
C ARG A 89 -3.77 -6.24 -8.53
N ILE A 90 -4.55 -7.32 -8.47
CA ILE A 90 -4.17 -8.58 -9.13
C ILE A 90 -4.11 -8.47 -10.65
N ILE A 91 -4.94 -7.62 -11.27
CA ILE A 91 -4.88 -7.35 -12.72
C ILE A 91 -3.51 -6.77 -13.10
N LEU A 92 -3.04 -5.75 -12.36
CA LEU A 92 -1.75 -5.11 -12.65
C LEU A 92 -0.57 -6.02 -12.31
N GLU A 93 -0.61 -6.67 -11.16
CA GLU A 93 0.51 -7.47 -10.68
C GLU A 93 0.71 -8.76 -11.47
N LYS A 94 -0.34 -9.36 -12.01
CA LYS A 94 -0.20 -10.54 -12.90
C LYS A 94 0.56 -10.18 -14.17
N GLU A 95 0.23 -9.07 -14.79
CA GLU A 95 0.92 -8.62 -15.99
C GLU A 95 2.38 -8.27 -15.68
N ALA A 96 2.60 -7.54 -14.58
CA ALA A 96 3.96 -7.20 -14.13
C ALA A 96 4.81 -8.44 -13.81
N LEU A 97 4.22 -9.45 -13.18
CA LEU A 97 4.87 -10.71 -12.85
C LEU A 97 5.28 -11.49 -14.11
N LEU A 98 4.38 -11.60 -15.09
CA LEU A 98 4.69 -12.26 -16.36
C LEU A 98 5.79 -11.53 -17.10
N PHE A 99 5.67 -10.20 -17.22
CA PHE A 99 6.67 -9.36 -17.87
C PHE A 99 8.04 -9.51 -17.18
N PHE A 100 8.06 -9.55 -15.84
CA PHE A 100 9.28 -9.75 -15.07
C PHE A 100 9.92 -11.11 -15.34
N ILE A 101 9.14 -12.20 -15.29
CA ILE A 101 9.65 -13.57 -15.52
C ILE A 101 10.23 -13.72 -16.94
N GLU A 102 9.61 -13.07 -17.93
CA GLU A 102 10.04 -13.15 -19.33
C GLU A 102 11.30 -12.31 -19.63
N ASN A 103 11.43 -11.13 -19.00
CA ASN A 103 12.40 -10.12 -19.40
C ASN A 103 13.52 -9.86 -18.39
N ALA A 104 13.35 -10.25 -17.11
CA ALA A 104 14.39 -10.02 -16.11
C ALA A 104 15.54 -11.01 -16.26
N HIS A 105 16.78 -10.51 -16.21
CA HIS A 105 17.97 -11.34 -16.12
C HIS A 105 18.13 -11.90 -14.69
N ASP A 106 18.87 -12.98 -14.55
CA ASP A 106 19.07 -13.67 -13.26
C ASP A 106 19.78 -12.81 -12.21
N ASP A 107 20.59 -11.84 -12.65
CA ASP A 107 21.23 -10.84 -11.80
C ASP A 107 20.24 -9.86 -11.17
N LEU A 108 19.03 -9.73 -11.68
CA LEU A 108 17.94 -8.97 -11.07
C LEU A 108 17.04 -9.83 -10.17
N ILE A 109 16.90 -11.12 -10.46
CA ILE A 109 16.08 -12.05 -9.69
C ILE A 109 16.77 -12.44 -8.37
N LYS A 110 18.05 -12.80 -8.43
CA LYS A 110 18.83 -13.22 -7.25
C LYS A 110 18.83 -12.22 -6.10
N PRO A 111 19.04 -10.90 -6.31
CA PRO A 111 18.97 -9.92 -5.22
C PRO A 111 17.61 -9.83 -4.54
N ILE A 112 16.52 -10.05 -5.28
CA ILE A 112 15.16 -10.05 -4.71
C ILE A 112 15.01 -11.28 -3.79
N GLU A 113 15.41 -12.45 -4.23
CA GLU A 113 15.39 -13.68 -3.44
C GLU A 113 16.27 -13.56 -2.19
N GLU A 114 17.54 -13.15 -2.35
CA GLU A 114 18.47 -12.98 -1.24
C GLU A 114 17.97 -11.97 -0.19
N LYS A 115 17.40 -10.85 -0.64
CA LYS A 115 16.83 -9.84 0.22
C LYS A 115 15.68 -10.41 1.06
N HIS A 116 14.74 -11.12 0.44
CA HIS A 116 13.62 -11.73 1.14
C HIS A 116 14.07 -12.80 2.13
N LEU A 117 14.97 -13.70 1.74
CA LEU A 117 15.54 -14.72 2.63
C LEU A 117 16.22 -14.07 3.85
N LYS A 118 17.02 -13.03 3.62
CA LYS A 118 17.72 -12.30 4.68
C LYS A 118 16.75 -11.65 5.69
N VAL A 119 15.67 -11.07 5.22
CA VAL A 119 14.66 -10.48 6.11
C VAL A 119 13.87 -11.56 6.85
N PHE A 120 13.53 -12.67 6.19
CA PHE A 120 12.84 -13.78 6.83
C PHE A 120 13.70 -14.41 7.94
N GLU A 121 15.00 -14.60 7.72
CA GLU A 121 15.90 -15.05 8.77
C GLU A 121 16.04 -14.05 9.92
N LYS A 122 16.20 -12.74 9.63
CA LYS A 122 16.24 -11.69 10.66
C LYS A 122 14.96 -11.65 11.50
N THR A 123 13.82 -11.97 10.91
CA THR A 123 12.50 -11.87 11.57
C THR A 123 12.04 -13.17 12.23
N LYS A 124 12.73 -14.30 12.03
CA LYS A 124 12.35 -15.64 12.50
C LYS A 124 12.09 -15.74 14.01
N ASN A 125 12.89 -15.05 14.82
CA ASN A 125 12.82 -15.10 16.29
C ASN A 125 12.20 -13.86 16.91
N ILE A 126 11.68 -12.92 16.10
CA ILE A 126 11.09 -11.70 16.61
C ILE A 126 9.68 -11.98 17.06
N LYS A 127 9.44 -11.77 18.36
CA LYS A 127 8.13 -11.94 19.00
C LYS A 127 7.34 -10.63 19.08
N SER A 128 8.01 -9.46 18.99
CA SER A 128 7.36 -8.16 19.04
C SER A 128 6.82 -7.79 17.65
N PRO A 129 5.51 -7.58 17.53
CA PRO A 129 4.89 -7.16 16.26
C PRO A 129 5.43 -5.82 15.75
N GLU A 130 5.69 -4.88 16.67
CA GLU A 130 6.19 -3.55 16.35
C GLU A 130 7.59 -3.62 15.73
N LYS A 131 8.49 -4.42 16.33
CA LYS A 131 9.83 -4.65 15.78
C LYS A 131 9.78 -5.37 14.44
N LEU A 132 8.86 -6.32 14.28
CA LEU A 132 8.68 -7.04 13.06
C LEU A 132 8.22 -6.11 11.92
N HIS A 133 7.21 -5.28 12.20
CA HIS A 133 6.72 -4.27 11.27
C HIS A 133 7.82 -3.27 10.88
N GLU A 134 8.57 -2.79 11.85
CA GLU A 134 9.68 -1.87 11.63
C GLU A 134 10.73 -2.46 10.69
N ILE A 135 11.15 -3.71 10.92
CA ILE A 135 12.16 -4.37 10.08
C ILE A 135 11.62 -4.58 8.66
N ILE A 136 10.41 -5.10 8.50
CA ILE A 136 9.81 -5.33 7.18
C ILE A 136 9.70 -4.01 6.41
N LYS A 137 9.31 -2.93 7.08
CA LYS A 137 9.22 -1.60 6.49
C LYS A 137 10.59 -1.01 6.13
N LEU A 138 11.59 -1.12 7.00
CA LEU A 138 12.94 -0.59 6.78
C LEU A 138 13.69 -1.34 5.68
N GLU A 139 13.55 -2.65 5.65
CA GLU A 139 14.22 -3.50 4.65
C GLU A 139 13.51 -3.45 3.28
N GLY A 140 12.34 -2.81 3.20
CA GLY A 140 11.61 -2.58 1.94
C GLY A 140 11.33 -3.90 1.20
N LEU A 141 10.65 -4.83 1.87
CA LEU A 141 10.17 -6.08 1.24
C LEU A 141 8.98 -5.77 0.35
N ASP A 142 9.23 -5.06 -0.74
CA ASP A 142 8.17 -4.75 -1.69
C ASP A 142 8.37 -5.51 -3.00
N LEU A 143 8.04 -6.80 -2.96
CA LEU A 143 8.00 -7.65 -4.16
C LEU A 143 7.06 -7.03 -5.22
N HIS A 144 5.90 -6.57 -4.79
CA HIS A 144 4.86 -6.05 -5.67
C HIS A 144 5.31 -4.78 -6.39
N GLU A 145 5.86 -3.81 -5.65
CA GLU A 145 6.40 -2.57 -6.22
C GLU A 145 7.58 -2.86 -7.15
N SER A 146 8.45 -3.81 -6.80
CA SER A 146 9.58 -4.20 -7.63
C SER A 146 9.15 -4.75 -8.99
N LEU A 147 8.12 -5.60 -9.02
CA LEU A 147 7.56 -6.15 -10.26
C LEU A 147 6.94 -5.05 -11.12
N ILE A 148 6.16 -4.16 -10.52
CA ILE A 148 5.50 -3.04 -11.21
C ILE A 148 6.54 -2.05 -11.78
N ASN A 149 7.54 -1.68 -10.99
CA ASN A 149 8.58 -0.74 -11.42
C ASN A 149 9.44 -1.30 -12.54
N PHE A 150 9.66 -2.62 -12.57
CA PHE A 150 10.41 -3.27 -13.64
C PHE A 150 9.74 -3.12 -15.02
N MET A 151 8.42 -2.96 -15.09
CA MET A 151 7.73 -2.70 -16.35
C MET A 151 8.17 -1.39 -17.02
N GLY A 152 8.73 -0.43 -16.29
CA GLY A 152 9.12 0.87 -16.82
C GLY A 152 7.94 1.71 -17.34
N ASN A 153 6.72 1.44 -16.87
CA ASN A 153 5.51 2.15 -17.28
C ASN A 153 4.99 3.05 -16.16
N ASP A 154 5.28 4.36 -16.29
CA ASP A 154 4.92 5.37 -15.29
C ASP A 154 3.41 5.43 -14.99
N ILE A 155 2.56 5.14 -15.97
CA ILE A 155 1.10 5.12 -15.78
C ILE A 155 0.72 3.97 -14.86
N VAL A 156 1.24 2.77 -15.12
CA VAL A 156 1.00 1.57 -14.30
C VAL A 156 1.54 1.77 -12.89
N THR A 157 2.79 2.25 -12.77
CA THR A 157 3.43 2.55 -11.48
C THR A 157 2.59 3.53 -10.65
N ARG A 158 2.12 4.62 -11.28
CA ARG A 158 1.28 5.60 -10.60
C ARG A 158 -0.06 5.02 -10.15
N LEU A 159 -0.75 4.29 -11.02
CA LEU A 159 -2.05 3.69 -10.69
C LEU A 159 -1.92 2.62 -9.60
N HIS A 160 -0.87 1.81 -9.65
CA HIS A 160 -0.56 0.83 -8.61
C HIS A 160 -0.31 1.52 -7.26
N SER A 161 0.53 2.57 -7.23
CA SER A 161 0.82 3.33 -6.00
C SER A 161 -0.44 3.92 -5.36
N ILE A 162 -1.34 4.51 -6.17
CA ILE A 162 -2.63 5.03 -5.67
C ILE A 162 -3.48 3.89 -5.09
N ASN A 163 -3.49 2.74 -5.74
CA ASN A 163 -4.25 1.58 -5.27
C ASN A 163 -3.67 0.98 -3.98
N GLU A 164 -2.35 0.92 -3.86
CA GLU A 164 -1.67 0.49 -2.63
C GLU A 164 -1.99 1.38 -1.43
N ASP A 165 -2.10 2.70 -1.63
CA ASP A 165 -2.57 3.61 -0.60
C ASP A 165 -3.98 3.26 -0.09
N ARG A 166 -4.89 2.88 -1.00
CA ARG A 166 -6.25 2.43 -0.63
C ARG A 166 -6.22 1.09 0.11
N ILE A 167 -5.43 0.14 -0.37
CA ILE A 167 -5.25 -1.15 0.30
C ILE A 167 -4.70 -0.94 1.70
N ARG A 168 -3.69 -0.09 1.85
CA ARG A 168 -3.09 0.25 3.15
C ARG A 168 -4.12 0.87 4.11
N LEU A 169 -5.01 1.71 3.59
CA LEU A 169 -6.08 2.31 4.39
C LEU A 169 -7.10 1.28 4.87
N PHE A 170 -7.39 0.24 4.07
CA PHE A 170 -8.38 -0.80 4.39
C PHE A 170 -7.81 -1.98 5.15
N ARG A 171 -6.50 -2.21 5.13
CA ARG A 171 -5.91 -3.27 5.96
C ARG A 171 -6.31 -3.06 7.40
N LEU A 172 -6.83 -4.09 8.03
CA LEU A 172 -6.95 -4.14 9.49
C LEU A 172 -5.56 -3.89 10.08
N ASP A 173 -5.54 -3.24 11.24
CA ASP A 173 -4.34 -2.79 11.93
C ASP A 173 -3.16 -3.75 11.69
N ASP A 174 -2.07 -3.24 11.14
CA ASP A 174 -0.83 -4.01 10.93
C ASP A 174 -0.41 -4.74 12.20
N LYS A 175 -0.73 -4.18 13.38
CA LYS A 175 -0.57 -4.86 14.67
C LYS A 175 -1.29 -6.20 14.71
N PHE A 176 -2.54 -6.30 14.22
CA PHE A 176 -3.29 -7.55 14.24
C PHE A 176 -2.65 -8.63 13.34
N VAL A 177 -2.16 -8.22 12.16
CA VAL A 177 -1.49 -9.14 11.22
C VAL A 177 -0.18 -9.65 11.82
N TYR A 178 0.58 -8.78 12.49
CA TYR A 178 1.88 -9.15 13.06
C TYR A 178 1.81 -9.72 14.47
N THR A 179 0.72 -9.52 15.24
CA THR A 179 0.52 -10.18 16.53
C THR A 179 0.10 -11.64 16.39
N ASN A 180 -0.54 -11.99 15.28
CA ASN A 180 -0.93 -13.37 15.03
C ASN A 180 0.24 -14.11 14.34
N ARG A 181 0.95 -14.94 15.11
CA ARG A 181 2.13 -15.70 14.64
C ARG A 181 1.83 -16.50 13.38
N HIS A 182 0.67 -17.15 13.32
CA HIS A 182 0.27 -17.96 12.16
C HIS A 182 0.10 -17.11 10.91
N VAL A 183 -0.58 -15.96 11.02
CA VAL A 183 -0.77 -15.04 9.89
C VAL A 183 0.57 -14.54 9.34
N ASN A 184 1.54 -14.30 10.22
CA ASN A 184 2.86 -13.84 9.79
C ASN A 184 3.68 -14.97 9.13
N GLU A 185 3.63 -16.20 9.65
CA GLU A 185 4.28 -17.36 9.03
C GLU A 185 3.67 -17.66 7.66
N ASP A 186 2.33 -17.60 7.53
CA ASP A 186 1.63 -17.76 6.27
C ASP A 186 2.01 -16.69 5.25
N PHE A 187 2.08 -15.42 5.67
CA PHE A 187 2.48 -14.31 4.80
C PHE A 187 3.89 -14.48 4.24
N LYS A 188 4.85 -14.91 5.08
CA LYS A 188 6.22 -15.21 4.64
C LYS A 188 6.23 -16.34 3.62
N LYS A 189 5.52 -17.43 3.92
CA LYS A 189 5.40 -18.57 3.04
C LYS A 189 4.78 -18.23 1.69
N GLU A 190 3.75 -17.39 1.68
CA GLU A 190 3.10 -16.89 0.46
C GLU A 190 4.13 -16.18 -0.43
N HIS A 191 4.96 -15.29 0.14
CA HIS A 191 6.00 -14.57 -0.61
C HIS A 191 7.13 -15.50 -1.09
N GLU A 192 7.61 -16.40 -0.23
CA GLU A 192 8.61 -17.41 -0.62
C GLU A 192 8.16 -18.25 -1.80
N ASP A 193 6.91 -18.70 -1.81
CA ASP A 193 6.34 -19.51 -2.87
C ASP A 193 6.30 -18.75 -4.21
N ILE A 194 5.98 -17.44 -4.19
CA ILE A 194 6.00 -16.58 -5.39
C ILE A 194 7.44 -16.45 -5.91
N ILE A 195 8.37 -16.10 -5.03
CA ILE A 195 9.78 -15.88 -5.39
C ILE A 195 10.40 -17.14 -5.95
N GLN A 196 10.15 -18.31 -5.34
CA GLN A 196 10.63 -19.59 -5.86
C GLN A 196 10.12 -19.88 -7.28
N ALA A 197 8.84 -19.56 -7.56
CA ALA A 197 8.29 -19.74 -8.88
C ALA A 197 8.91 -18.77 -9.90
N ILE A 198 9.22 -17.53 -9.49
CA ILE A 198 9.96 -16.54 -10.30
C ILE A 198 11.37 -17.05 -10.60
N THR A 199 12.12 -17.48 -9.58
CA THR A 199 13.50 -17.97 -9.71
C THR A 199 13.58 -19.19 -10.65
N LYS A 200 12.57 -20.06 -10.61
CA LYS A 200 12.47 -21.23 -11.49
C LYS A 200 11.90 -20.93 -12.87
N ARG A 201 11.52 -19.69 -13.13
CA ARG A 201 10.84 -19.25 -14.37
C ARG A 201 9.60 -20.09 -14.70
N GLU A 202 8.75 -20.31 -13.69
CA GLU A 202 7.50 -21.07 -13.79
C GLU A 202 6.29 -20.09 -13.82
N PRO A 203 5.94 -19.46 -14.96
CA PRO A 203 4.98 -18.36 -15.01
C PRO A 203 3.59 -18.75 -14.52
N LEU A 204 3.07 -19.90 -14.91
CA LEU A 204 1.75 -20.36 -14.48
C LEU A 204 1.69 -20.58 -12.96
N LYS A 205 2.74 -21.16 -12.40
CA LYS A 205 2.84 -21.39 -10.96
C LYS A 205 3.01 -20.09 -10.20
N ALA A 206 3.80 -19.15 -10.71
CA ALA A 206 3.97 -17.84 -10.12
C ALA A 206 2.64 -17.07 -10.07
N ILE A 207 1.83 -17.10 -11.14
CA ILE A 207 0.48 -16.54 -11.17
C ILE A 207 -0.40 -17.19 -10.11
N GLN A 208 -0.45 -18.53 -10.02
CA GLN A 208 -1.27 -19.22 -9.02
C GLN A 208 -0.90 -18.83 -7.59
N LYS A 209 0.41 -18.69 -7.30
CA LYS A 209 0.89 -18.26 -5.98
C LYS A 209 0.57 -16.79 -5.69
N LEU A 210 0.69 -15.91 -6.67
CA LEU A 210 0.29 -14.51 -6.54
C LEU A 210 -1.22 -14.35 -6.31
N GLU A 211 -2.04 -15.10 -7.05
CA GLU A 211 -3.51 -15.11 -6.87
C GLU A 211 -3.90 -15.61 -5.48
N TYR A 212 -3.24 -16.68 -5.00
CA TYR A 212 -3.45 -17.19 -3.65
C TYR A 212 -3.08 -16.13 -2.59
N HIS A 213 -1.89 -15.52 -2.69
CA HIS A 213 -1.44 -14.46 -1.80
C HIS A 213 -2.43 -13.27 -1.79
N ASN A 214 -2.86 -12.81 -2.96
CA ASN A 214 -3.83 -11.72 -3.08
C ASN A 214 -5.19 -12.09 -2.45
N SER A 215 -5.65 -13.34 -2.62
CA SER A 215 -6.90 -13.83 -2.00
C SER A 215 -6.82 -13.86 -0.48
N MET A 216 -5.68 -14.28 0.08
CA MET A 216 -5.45 -14.27 1.51
C MET A 216 -5.33 -12.84 2.07
N ALA A 217 -4.66 -11.94 1.35
CA ALA A 217 -4.59 -10.53 1.71
C ALA A 217 -5.98 -9.86 1.70
N LEU A 218 -6.83 -10.18 0.71
CA LEU A 218 -8.23 -9.73 0.65
C LEU A 218 -9.03 -10.22 1.86
N LYS A 219 -8.92 -11.51 2.20
CA LYS A 219 -9.60 -12.07 3.39
C LYS A 219 -9.16 -11.34 4.66
N ARG A 220 -7.85 -11.16 4.85
CA ARG A 220 -7.30 -10.40 5.99
C ARG A 220 -7.84 -8.97 6.06
N ALA A 221 -8.00 -8.29 4.92
CA ALA A 221 -8.56 -6.94 4.87
C ALA A 221 -10.06 -6.87 5.19
N MET A 222 -10.82 -7.92 4.88
CA MET A 222 -12.26 -7.98 5.20
C MET A 222 -12.54 -8.28 6.67
N GLY A 223 -11.57 -8.84 7.42
CA GLY A 223 -11.76 -9.21 8.82
C GLY A 223 -12.63 -10.46 9.05
N PRO A 224 -12.85 -10.86 10.35
CA PRO A 224 -13.77 -11.95 10.67
C PRO A 224 -15.19 -11.65 10.16
N PRO A 225 -15.97 -12.62 9.69
CA PRO A 225 -15.74 -14.07 9.72
C PRO A 225 -15.03 -14.65 8.48
N TYR A 226 -14.33 -13.84 7.70
CA TYR A 226 -13.75 -14.24 6.41
C TYR A 226 -12.35 -14.90 6.52
N PHE A 227 -11.95 -15.24 7.77
CA PHE A 227 -10.75 -16.04 8.04
C PHE A 227 -11.10 -17.49 8.23
#